data_f580d3131483afd26cb6fda81d9754f7
#
_entry.id   f580d3131483afd26cb6fda81d9754f7
#
_cell.length_a   1.000
_cell.length_b   1.000
_cell.length_c   1.000
_cell.angle_alpha   90.00
_cell.angle_beta   90.00
_cell.angle_gamma   90.00
#
_symmetry.space_group_name_H-M   'P 1'
#
loop_
_entity.id
_entity.type
_entity.pdbx_description
1 polymer ?
#
loop_
_entity_poly.entity_id
_entity_poly.type
_entity_poly.pdbx_seq_one_letter_code
_entity_poly.pdbx_strand_id
1 'polypeptide(L)'
;MATAVKNFTINRGLKNEFILTIKQNDSLLPMIIEYSDTFKLTMFNRDTEAVEAVLDMDDTKSDGYIAIHNDANGQIKIVMNPSLTSTLEKERGPKEDRYYLKPTYRIAIECDTLNNGNFVAKLENVYID
;
A
#
# COMPACT_ATOMS: atom_id res chain seq x y z
N MET A 1 4.54 5.97 -15.46
CA MET A 1 3.81 5.09 -14.53
C MET A 1 4.69 4.80 -13.33
N ALA A 2 4.28 5.23 -12.15
CA ALA A 2 5.06 4.97 -10.95
C ALA A 2 4.85 3.52 -10.51
N THR A 3 5.92 2.79 -10.33
CA THR A 3 5.89 1.44 -9.78
C THR A 3 6.67 1.41 -8.49
N ALA A 4 6.05 0.97 -7.42
CA ALA A 4 6.77 0.64 -6.20
C ALA A 4 7.17 -0.83 -6.27
N VAL A 5 8.47 -1.08 -6.23
CA VAL A 5 9.00 -2.43 -6.33
C VAL A 5 9.61 -2.80 -4.98
N LYS A 6 8.79 -2.99 -3.97
CA LYS A 6 9.27 -3.55 -2.71
C LYS A 6 8.36 -4.66 -2.24
N ASN A 7 8.96 -5.72 -1.73
CA ASN A 7 8.26 -6.66 -0.90
C ASN A 7 7.76 -5.93 0.34
N PHE A 8 6.50 -6.09 0.61
CA PHE A 8 5.81 -5.35 1.64
C PHE A 8 5.26 -6.37 2.64
N THR A 9 5.65 -6.24 3.89
CA THR A 9 5.21 -7.17 4.94
C THR A 9 4.33 -6.45 5.95
N ILE A 10 3.13 -6.97 6.14
CA ILE A 10 2.19 -6.48 7.14
C ILE A 10 2.23 -7.42 8.34
N ASN A 11 2.43 -6.87 9.52
CA ASN A 11 2.40 -7.62 10.77
C ASN A 11 0.96 -7.73 11.25
N ARG A 12 0.42 -8.94 11.19
CA ARG A 12 -0.97 -9.24 11.53
C ARG A 12 -1.28 -8.89 12.98
N GLY A 13 -2.42 -8.25 13.19
CA GLY A 13 -2.91 -7.89 14.52
C GLY A 13 -2.25 -6.67 15.15
N LEU A 14 -1.27 -6.06 14.46
CA LEU A 14 -0.58 -4.88 14.94
C LEU A 14 -0.92 -3.66 14.08
N LYS A 15 -0.69 -2.48 14.63
CA LYS A 15 -0.70 -1.25 13.85
C LYS A 15 0.55 -1.21 12.97
N ASN A 16 0.35 -1.01 11.69
CA ASN A 16 1.44 -0.90 10.71
C ASN A 16 1.45 0.50 10.11
N GLU A 17 2.63 1.10 10.03
CA GLU A 17 2.85 2.37 9.34
C GLU A 17 3.95 2.20 8.30
N PHE A 18 3.67 2.65 7.08
CA PHE A 18 4.59 2.54 5.97
C PHE A 18 4.78 3.88 5.29
N ILE A 19 6.03 4.21 4.99
CA ILE A 19 6.35 5.38 4.16
C ILE A 19 6.69 4.87 2.76
N LEU A 20 5.92 5.34 1.79
CA LEU A 20 6.11 4.99 0.39
C LEU A 20 6.56 6.23 -0.37
N THR A 21 7.67 6.12 -1.10
CA THR A 21 8.12 7.17 -2.01
C THR A 21 7.59 6.88 -3.41
N ILE A 22 6.85 7.83 -3.97
CA ILE A 22 6.35 7.74 -5.33
C ILE A 22 7.30 8.53 -6.22
N LYS A 23 7.85 7.86 -7.23
CA LYS A 23 8.81 8.46 -8.16
C LYS A 23 8.12 8.87 -9.45
N GLN A 24 8.67 9.90 -10.07
CA GLN A 24 8.23 10.33 -11.39
C GLN A 24 8.44 9.23 -12.42
N ASN A 25 7.63 9.28 -13.45
CA ASN A 25 7.70 8.36 -14.57
C ASN A 25 9.08 8.45 -15.23
N ASP A 26 9.74 7.30 -15.43
CA ASP A 26 11.04 7.18 -16.09
C ASP A 26 12.16 8.02 -15.47
N SER A 27 11.99 8.44 -14.23
CA SER A 27 12.96 9.25 -13.50
C SER A 27 13.23 8.64 -12.13
N LEU A 28 14.46 8.80 -11.64
CA LEU A 28 14.83 8.45 -10.27
C LEU A 28 14.42 9.53 -9.27
N LEU A 29 13.89 10.65 -9.75
CA LEU A 29 13.47 11.76 -8.90
C LEU A 29 12.13 11.47 -8.25
N PRO A 30 11.95 11.84 -6.97
CA PRO A 30 10.65 11.73 -6.32
C PRO A 30 9.64 12.68 -6.97
N MET A 31 8.38 12.25 -6.97
CA MET A 31 7.26 13.09 -7.39
C MET A 31 7.02 14.19 -6.37
N ILE A 32 6.75 15.40 -6.83
CA ILE A 32 6.29 16.47 -5.94
C ILE A 32 4.78 16.32 -5.75
N ILE A 33 4.36 16.18 -4.50
CA ILE A 33 2.95 16.06 -4.12
C ILE A 33 2.41 17.44 -3.77
N GLU A 34 1.25 17.78 -4.32
CA GLU A 34 0.55 19.01 -4.00
C GLU A 34 -0.52 18.76 -2.94
N TYR A 35 -0.90 19.79 -2.23
CA TYR A 35 -1.90 19.71 -1.17
C TYR A 35 -3.25 19.14 -1.64
N SER A 36 -3.61 19.39 -2.89
CA SER A 36 -4.88 18.93 -3.49
C SER A 36 -4.82 17.50 -4.01
N ASP A 37 -3.65 16.86 -4.01
CA ASP A 37 -3.50 15.50 -4.50
C ASP A 37 -4.21 14.51 -3.58
N THR A 38 -4.83 13.49 -4.20
CA THR A 38 -5.55 12.47 -3.46
C THR A 38 -5.02 11.07 -3.77
N PHE A 39 -5.09 10.20 -2.77
CA PHE A 39 -4.61 8.83 -2.83
C PHE A 39 -5.66 7.90 -2.26
N LYS A 40 -5.89 6.79 -2.96
CA LYS A 40 -6.81 5.75 -2.51
C LYS A 40 -6.17 4.39 -2.71
N LEU A 41 -6.06 3.64 -1.63
CA LEU A 41 -5.47 2.31 -1.63
C LEU A 41 -6.57 1.26 -1.66
N THR A 42 -6.43 0.28 -2.53
CA THR A 42 -7.26 -0.92 -2.55
C THR A 42 -6.36 -2.14 -2.38
N MET A 43 -6.67 -2.97 -1.41
CA MET A 43 -5.99 -4.24 -1.18
C MET A 43 -6.84 -5.37 -1.72
N PHE A 44 -6.22 -6.22 -2.54
CA PHE A 44 -6.87 -7.37 -3.17
C PHE A 44 -6.24 -8.66 -2.69
N ASN A 45 -7.06 -9.68 -2.50
CA ASN A 45 -6.57 -11.04 -2.36
C ASN A 45 -5.99 -11.51 -3.70
N ARG A 46 -4.76 -12.03 -3.71
CA ARG A 46 -4.09 -12.40 -4.96
C ARG A 46 -4.74 -13.59 -5.67
N ASP A 47 -5.31 -14.51 -4.93
CA ASP A 47 -5.87 -15.73 -5.50
C ASP A 47 -7.30 -15.51 -6.02
N THR A 48 -8.12 -14.77 -5.28
CA THR A 48 -9.53 -14.57 -5.59
C THR A 48 -9.84 -13.26 -6.28
N GLU A 49 -8.89 -12.31 -6.28
CA GLU A 49 -9.08 -10.92 -6.74
C GLU A 49 -10.15 -10.15 -5.96
N ALA A 50 -10.59 -10.69 -4.82
CA ALA A 50 -11.57 -10.02 -3.98
C ALA A 50 -10.95 -8.81 -3.28
N VAL A 51 -11.73 -7.74 -3.14
CA VAL A 51 -11.33 -6.56 -2.38
C VAL A 51 -11.38 -6.86 -0.89
N GLU A 52 -10.24 -6.74 -0.21
CA GLU A 52 -10.14 -6.97 1.23
C GLU A 52 -10.24 -5.67 2.03
N ALA A 53 -9.73 -4.57 1.50
CA ALA A 53 -9.75 -3.30 2.19
C ALA A 53 -9.63 -2.14 1.21
N VAL A 54 -10.20 -1.01 1.59
CA VAL A 54 -10.06 0.26 0.89
C VAL A 54 -9.68 1.32 1.92
N LEU A 55 -8.55 1.99 1.70
CA LEU A 55 -8.09 3.10 2.53
C LEU A 55 -8.02 4.36 1.67
N ASP A 56 -8.41 5.47 2.26
CA ASP A 56 -8.29 6.80 1.62
C ASP A 56 -7.66 7.79 2.59
N MET A 57 -7.80 9.08 2.33
CA MET A 57 -7.18 10.12 3.14
C MET A 57 -8.03 10.54 4.35
N ASP A 58 -9.12 9.86 4.61
CA ASP A 58 -9.95 10.08 5.80
C ASP A 58 -9.30 9.39 7.00
N ASP A 59 -8.67 10.16 7.87
CA ASP A 59 -7.95 9.68 9.05
C ASP A 59 -8.86 9.27 10.20
N THR A 60 -10.17 9.42 10.06
CA THR A 60 -11.15 9.01 11.07
C THR A 60 -11.58 7.55 10.91
N LYS A 61 -11.22 6.88 9.83
CA LYS A 61 -11.58 5.49 9.58
C LYS A 61 -10.84 4.55 10.51
N SER A 62 -11.58 3.58 11.06
CA SER A 62 -11.04 2.61 12.02
C SER A 62 -9.99 1.68 11.42
N ASP A 63 -10.09 1.34 10.13
CA ASP A 63 -9.17 0.41 9.46
C ASP A 63 -7.83 1.02 9.12
N GLY A 64 -7.78 2.33 8.96
CA GLY A 64 -6.56 3.04 8.61
C GLY A 64 -6.80 4.14 7.62
N TYR A 65 -5.70 4.72 7.13
CA TYR A 65 -5.77 5.86 6.21
C TYR A 65 -4.45 6.05 5.46
N ILE A 66 -4.48 6.95 4.48
CA ILE A 66 -3.29 7.44 3.78
C ILE A 66 -3.14 8.92 4.08
N ALA A 67 -1.93 9.38 4.35
CA ALA A 67 -1.61 10.78 4.54
C ALA A 67 -0.40 11.18 3.71
N ILE A 68 -0.30 12.46 3.37
CA ILE A 68 0.91 13.02 2.77
C ILE A 68 1.94 13.14 3.90
N HIS A 69 3.10 12.50 3.72
CA HIS A 69 4.16 12.49 4.73
C HIS A 69 5.23 13.55 4.44
N ASN A 70 5.70 13.61 3.22
CA ASN A 70 6.66 14.62 2.76
C ASN A 70 6.35 14.96 1.30
N ASP A 71 5.74 16.10 1.09
CA ASP A 71 5.26 16.52 -0.22
C ASP A 71 6.41 16.77 -1.21
N ALA A 72 7.48 17.38 -0.78
CA ALA A 72 8.64 17.68 -1.62
C ALA A 72 9.38 16.43 -2.08
N ASN A 73 9.32 15.34 -1.31
CA ASN A 73 10.00 14.08 -1.59
C ASN A 73 9.08 12.97 -2.08
N GLY A 74 7.83 13.30 -2.42
CA GLY A 74 6.88 12.33 -2.95
C GLY A 74 6.50 11.22 -1.99
N GLN A 75 6.52 11.48 -0.70
CA GLN A 75 6.27 10.46 0.32
C GLN A 75 4.86 10.53 0.86
N ILE A 76 4.19 9.39 0.84
CA ILE A 76 2.91 9.17 1.51
C ILE A 76 3.11 8.19 2.67
N LYS A 77 2.27 8.33 3.69
CA LYS A 77 2.23 7.41 4.82
C LYS A 77 0.96 6.59 4.75
N ILE A 78 1.10 5.28 4.83
CA ILE A 78 -0.01 4.35 4.88
C ILE A 78 -0.09 3.81 6.31
N VAL A 79 -1.25 3.98 6.93
CA VAL A 79 -1.51 3.47 8.29
C VAL A 79 -2.56 2.39 8.20
N MET A 80 -2.25 1.21 8.74
CA MET A 80 -3.17 0.09 8.85
C MET A 80 -3.33 -0.27 10.32
N ASN A 81 -4.54 -0.14 10.82
CA ASN A 81 -4.85 -0.37 12.23
C ASN A 81 -5.16 -1.85 12.51
N PRO A 82 -5.09 -2.29 13.78
CA PRO A 82 -5.37 -3.68 14.13
C PRO A 82 -6.76 -4.20 13.71
N SER A 83 -7.76 -3.32 13.63
CA SER A 83 -9.09 -3.71 13.14
C SER A 83 -9.06 -4.27 11.71
N LEU A 84 -8.12 -3.77 10.89
CA LEU A 84 -7.88 -4.32 9.56
C LEU A 84 -6.88 -5.47 9.60
N THR A 85 -5.71 -5.25 10.19
CA THR A 85 -4.59 -6.22 10.08
C THR A 85 -4.91 -7.54 10.75
N SER A 86 -5.75 -7.56 11.78
CA SER A 86 -6.17 -8.80 12.44
C SER A 86 -7.06 -9.69 11.56
N THR A 87 -7.69 -9.12 10.53
CA THR A 87 -8.56 -9.87 9.62
C THR A 87 -7.82 -10.48 8.44
N LEU A 88 -6.56 -10.09 8.22
CA LEU A 88 -5.79 -10.54 7.08
C LEU A 88 -5.34 -12.00 7.25
N GLU A 89 -5.35 -12.72 6.16
CA GLU A 89 -4.98 -14.13 6.16
C GLU A 89 -3.48 -14.29 5.88
N LYS A 90 -2.83 -15.05 6.75
CA LYS A 90 -1.47 -15.54 6.51
C LYS A 90 -1.58 -16.77 5.63
N GLU A 91 -1.00 -16.73 4.44
CA GLU A 91 -0.95 -17.92 3.62
C GLU A 91 0.00 -18.93 4.23
N ARG A 92 -0.54 -20.12 4.50
CA ARG A 92 0.24 -21.27 4.90
C ARG A 92 0.79 -21.92 3.64
N GLY A 93 2.03 -21.62 3.32
CA GLY A 93 2.77 -22.46 2.39
C GLY A 93 2.81 -23.91 2.91
N PRO A 94 3.26 -24.87 2.10
CA PRO A 94 3.43 -26.24 2.58
C PRO A 94 4.25 -26.20 3.87
N LYS A 95 3.79 -26.91 4.89
CA LYS A 95 4.27 -26.86 6.29
C LYS A 95 5.78 -26.99 6.47
N GLU A 96 6.48 -27.36 5.45
CA GLU A 96 7.89 -27.75 5.52
C GLU A 96 8.81 -26.70 4.94
N ASP A 97 8.26 -25.66 4.29
CA ASP A 97 9.08 -24.66 3.65
C ASP A 97 8.97 -23.30 4.34
N ARG A 98 9.75 -23.16 5.41
CA ARG A 98 9.83 -21.90 6.17
C ARG A 98 10.39 -20.74 5.34
N TYR A 99 10.91 -21.03 4.16
CA TYR A 99 11.53 -20.04 3.28
C TYR A 99 10.59 -19.54 2.19
N TYR A 100 9.40 -20.15 2.07
CA TYR A 100 8.42 -19.79 1.06
C TYR A 100 7.26 -19.02 1.68
N LEU A 101 7.48 -17.74 1.88
CA LEU A 101 6.35 -16.84 2.11
C LEU A 101 5.76 -16.50 0.75
N LYS A 102 4.59 -17.04 0.46
CA LYS A 102 3.84 -16.66 -0.73
C LYS A 102 3.10 -15.36 -0.45
N PRO A 103 3.18 -14.35 -1.33
CA PRO A 103 2.44 -13.13 -1.13
C PRO A 103 0.93 -13.40 -1.20
N THR A 104 0.20 -12.95 -0.18
CA THR A 104 -1.23 -13.21 -0.03
C THR A 104 -2.08 -12.13 -0.69
N TYR A 105 -1.56 -10.90 -0.74
CA TYR A 105 -2.29 -9.73 -1.22
C TYR A 105 -1.47 -8.93 -2.21
N ARG A 106 -2.18 -8.10 -2.96
CA ARG A 106 -1.60 -7.02 -3.75
C ARG A 106 -2.29 -5.71 -3.42
N ILE A 107 -1.60 -4.61 -3.60
CA ILE A 107 -2.11 -3.27 -3.32
C ILE A 107 -2.04 -2.45 -4.60
N ALA A 108 -3.11 -1.71 -4.88
CA ALA A 108 -3.16 -0.70 -5.90
C ALA A 108 -3.49 0.64 -5.25
N ILE A 109 -2.68 1.66 -5.52
CA ILE A 109 -2.90 3.02 -5.02
C ILE A 109 -3.26 3.91 -6.19
N GLU A 110 -4.51 4.33 -6.25
CA GLU A 110 -4.98 5.30 -7.23
C GLU A 110 -4.52 6.69 -6.81
N CYS A 111 -3.73 7.33 -7.66
CA CYS A 111 -3.17 8.64 -7.41
C CYS A 111 -3.81 9.64 -8.37
N ASP A 112 -4.42 10.68 -7.83
CA ASP A 112 -4.97 11.80 -8.59
C ASP A 112 -4.15 13.03 -8.24
N THR A 113 -3.26 13.42 -9.17
CA THR A 113 -2.23 14.42 -8.88
C THR A 113 -2.27 15.57 -9.90
N LEU A 114 -1.96 16.76 -9.40
CA LEU A 114 -1.89 17.96 -10.23
C LEU A 114 -0.71 17.91 -11.21
N ASN A 115 0.44 17.46 -10.72
CA ASN A 115 1.69 17.51 -11.51
C ASN A 115 1.88 16.32 -12.46
N ASN A 116 1.30 15.16 -12.14
CA ASN A 116 1.53 13.92 -12.86
C ASN A 116 0.25 13.24 -13.37
N GLY A 117 -0.91 13.92 -13.24
CA GLY A 117 -2.20 13.37 -13.66
C GLY A 117 -2.67 12.20 -12.80
N ASN A 118 -3.50 11.36 -13.39
CA ASN A 118 -4.06 10.18 -12.72
C ASN A 118 -3.25 8.95 -13.10
N PHE A 119 -2.81 8.20 -12.11
CA PHE A 119 -2.08 6.96 -12.32
C PHE A 119 -2.28 6.01 -11.15
N VAL A 120 -1.85 4.77 -11.30
CA VAL A 120 -1.94 3.74 -10.27
C VAL A 120 -0.53 3.25 -9.92
N ALA A 121 -0.18 3.36 -8.65
CA ALA A 121 1.02 2.74 -8.10
C ALA A 121 0.66 1.36 -7.57
N LYS A 122 1.46 0.34 -7.89
CA LYS A 122 1.15 -1.05 -7.56
C LYS A 122 2.22 -1.67 -6.67
N LEU A 123 1.77 -2.38 -5.65
CA LEU A 123 2.58 -3.25 -4.81
C LEU A 123 2.09 -4.68 -5.03
N GLU A 124 2.82 -5.44 -5.83
CA GLU A 124 2.36 -6.77 -6.29
C GLU A 124 2.56 -7.87 -5.25
N ASN A 125 3.52 -7.71 -4.36
CA ASN A 125 3.89 -8.73 -3.40
C ASN A 125 3.72 -8.21 -1.97
N VAL A 126 2.56 -8.50 -1.40
CA VAL A 126 2.24 -8.14 -0.02
C VAL A 126 2.17 -9.42 0.82
N TYR A 127 3.04 -9.51 1.80
CA TYR A 127 3.17 -10.65 2.70
C TYR A 127 2.54 -10.33 4.04
N ILE A 128 1.94 -11.35 4.65
CA ILE A 128 1.38 -11.24 6.00
C ILE A 128 2.25 -12.06 6.96
N ASP A 129 2.75 -11.41 7.97
CA ASP A 129 3.57 -12.06 8.99
C ASP A 129 2.81 -12.29 10.30
#